data_11ee95b56a6610bbd3fe889722372559
#
_entry.id   11ee95b56a6610bbd3fe889722372559
#
_cell.length_a   1.000
_cell.length_b   1.000
_cell.length_c   1.000
_cell.angle_alpha   90.00
_cell.angle_beta   90.00
_cell.angle_gamma   90.00
#
_symmetry.space_group_name_H-M   'P 1'
#
loop_
_entity.id
_entity.type
_entity.pdbx_description
1 polymer ?
#
loop_
_entity_poly.entity_id
_entity_poly.type
_entity_poly.pdbx_seq_one_letter_code
_entity_poly.pdbx_strand_id
1 'polypeptide(L)'
;ILFISVPSVFAQKIEKETVPGQEPTLVERLTGGKKVIESAEMNFQLFTSANANFIGSDFDGMNFKLNRVRLEIKGNVWKNLSYHYRQSFNKYSDPYSLDNLSSSLELAYVNLKVHDKFGFTIGKQFVNFGGYEYFVNSIKVREFSEFNNLLTCYQAGISGNWQINPDHELCFQIVNNRSGQDNEIYPTGLPDNTREAKVPFMYTVNWNSYYFDRILQLRYAASVGQQTQKRYSYYFTCGNTIEKGPLLTYLDIMYTRQGLDQH
;
A
#
# COMPACT_ATOMS: atom_id res chain seq x y z
N ILE A 1 -17.46 -22.00 5.69
CA ILE A 1 -16.31 -21.07 5.61
C ILE A 1 -15.71 -21.02 7.00
N LEU A 2 -14.52 -21.59 7.17
CA LEU A 2 -13.82 -21.60 8.44
C LEU A 2 -12.82 -20.44 8.45
N PHE A 3 -12.99 -19.49 9.35
CA PHE A 3 -12.03 -18.40 9.58
C PHE A 3 -11.14 -18.78 10.75
N ILE A 4 -9.86 -18.96 10.50
CA ILE A 4 -8.85 -19.04 11.55
C ILE A 4 -8.03 -17.75 11.47
N SER A 5 -8.33 -16.82 12.35
CA SER A 5 -7.47 -15.67 12.62
C SER A 5 -6.61 -16.03 13.82
N VAL A 6 -5.33 -16.16 13.62
CA VAL A 6 -4.36 -16.34 14.71
C VAL A 6 -3.68 -15.00 14.95
N PRO A 7 -4.08 -14.23 15.95
CA PRO A 7 -3.29 -13.10 16.40
C PRO A 7 -2.17 -13.63 17.29
N SER A 8 -0.99 -13.83 16.76
CA SER A 8 0.18 -14.13 17.57
C SER A 8 1.03 -12.88 17.70
N VAL A 9 0.82 -12.20 18.79
CA VAL A 9 1.78 -11.20 19.28
C VAL A 9 2.85 -11.95 20.06
N PHE A 10 3.98 -12.23 19.46
CA PHE A 10 5.20 -12.60 20.17
C PHE A 10 6.21 -11.47 20.00
N ALA A 11 6.22 -10.54 20.94
CA ALA A 11 7.40 -9.72 21.16
C ALA A 11 8.46 -10.61 21.83
N GLN A 12 9.25 -11.32 21.05
CA GLN A 12 10.45 -11.95 21.57
C GLN A 12 11.46 -10.86 21.89
N LYS A 13 11.77 -10.75 23.17
CA LYS A 13 12.94 -10.03 23.65
C LYS A 13 14.16 -10.82 23.18
N ILE A 14 14.72 -10.44 22.04
CA ILE A 14 15.99 -11.01 21.57
C ILE A 14 17.07 -10.44 22.48
N GLU A 15 17.47 -11.18 23.49
CA GLU A 15 18.71 -10.91 24.21
C GLU A 15 19.86 -11.27 23.25
N LYS A 16 20.69 -10.28 22.93
CA LYS A 16 21.89 -10.48 22.13
C LYS A 16 22.86 -11.37 22.91
N GLU A 17 23.04 -12.62 22.49
CA GLU A 17 24.29 -13.32 22.77
C GLU A 17 25.40 -12.66 21.95
N THR A 18 26.28 -11.93 22.60
CA THR A 18 27.50 -11.41 22.00
C THR A 18 28.43 -12.56 21.71
N VAL A 19 28.56 -12.93 20.42
CA VAL A 19 29.59 -13.90 20.00
C VAL A 19 30.92 -13.17 20.05
N PRO A 20 31.90 -13.65 20.85
CA PRO A 20 33.21 -13.01 20.94
C PRO A 20 33.92 -13.05 19.57
N GLY A 21 34.35 -11.89 19.06
CA GLY A 21 35.11 -11.78 17.82
C GLY A 21 34.32 -11.31 16.59
N GLN A 22 33.04 -10.99 16.71
CA GLN A 22 32.27 -10.44 15.61
C GLN A 22 32.48 -8.91 15.52
N GLU A 23 32.93 -8.41 14.36
CA GLU A 23 33.02 -6.96 14.15
C GLU A 23 31.63 -6.32 14.22
N PRO A 24 31.49 -5.15 14.85
CA PRO A 24 30.22 -4.46 14.93
C PRO A 24 29.68 -4.13 13.53
N THR A 25 28.42 -4.35 13.31
CA THR A 25 27.75 -4.00 12.06
C THR A 25 27.86 -2.50 11.79
N LEU A 26 27.68 -2.08 10.53
CA LEU A 26 27.66 -0.66 10.16
C LEU A 26 26.68 0.13 11.03
N VAL A 27 25.52 -0.46 11.30
CA VAL A 27 24.48 0.14 12.15
C VAL A 27 24.96 0.30 13.59
N GLU A 28 25.62 -0.68 14.16
CA GLU A 28 26.21 -0.59 15.51
C GLU A 28 27.31 0.45 15.61
N ARG A 29 28.11 0.60 14.55
CA ARG A 29 29.12 1.66 14.47
C ARG A 29 28.48 3.06 14.41
N LEU A 30 27.42 3.25 13.62
CA LEU A 30 26.73 4.53 13.49
C LEU A 30 25.94 4.92 14.75
N THR A 31 25.43 3.93 15.49
CA THR A 31 24.59 4.16 16.69
C THR A 31 25.38 4.08 18.00
N GLY A 32 26.68 3.79 17.94
CA GLY A 32 27.51 3.60 19.13
C GLY A 32 27.09 2.38 19.96
N GLY A 33 26.57 1.32 19.32
CA GLY A 33 26.11 0.10 19.98
C GLY A 33 24.75 0.21 20.69
N LYS A 34 24.05 1.34 20.52
CA LYS A 34 22.69 1.51 21.08
C LYS A 34 21.69 0.65 20.30
N LYS A 35 20.66 0.18 21.00
CA LYS A 35 19.55 -0.56 20.38
C LYS A 35 18.92 0.27 19.27
N VAL A 36 19.02 -0.21 18.03
CA VAL A 36 18.58 0.53 16.83
C VAL A 36 17.09 0.41 16.60
N ILE A 37 16.47 -0.73 16.96
CA ILE A 37 15.05 -0.97 16.80
C ILE A 37 14.39 -0.77 18.15
N GLU A 38 13.57 0.29 18.27
CA GLU A 38 12.80 0.54 19.49
C GLU A 38 11.60 -0.39 19.59
N SER A 39 10.95 -0.71 18.45
CA SER A 39 9.81 -1.62 18.40
C SER A 39 9.75 -2.36 17.06
N ALA A 40 9.26 -3.59 17.10
CA ALA A 40 8.92 -4.38 15.93
C ALA A 40 7.63 -5.14 16.22
N GLU A 41 6.66 -5.02 15.31
CA GLU A 41 5.41 -5.78 15.31
C GLU A 41 5.43 -6.65 14.06
N MET A 42 5.17 -7.95 14.21
CA MET A 42 5.10 -8.91 13.12
C MET A 42 3.70 -9.51 13.05
N ASN A 43 3.07 -9.45 11.89
CA ASN A 43 1.77 -10.04 11.62
C ASN A 43 1.89 -11.03 10.46
N PHE A 44 1.40 -12.25 10.66
CA PHE A 44 1.23 -13.22 9.62
C PHE A 44 -0.26 -13.43 9.34
N GLN A 45 -0.67 -13.27 8.08
CA GLN A 45 -2.05 -13.40 7.65
C GLN A 45 -2.19 -14.62 6.75
N LEU A 46 -3.11 -15.52 7.09
CA LEU A 46 -3.47 -16.68 6.30
C LEU A 46 -4.98 -16.70 6.11
N PHE A 47 -5.44 -16.59 4.86
CA PHE A 47 -6.84 -16.73 4.49
C PHE A 47 -6.97 -17.90 3.52
N THR A 48 -7.81 -18.85 3.90
CA THR A 48 -8.12 -20.03 3.10
C THR A 48 -9.62 -20.09 2.81
N SER A 49 -10.00 -20.69 1.70
CA SER A 49 -11.39 -21.02 1.40
C SER A 49 -11.51 -22.41 0.82
N ALA A 50 -12.65 -23.04 1.10
CA ALA A 50 -13.13 -24.21 0.37
C ALA A 50 -14.31 -23.72 -0.49
N ASN A 51 -14.21 -23.88 -1.79
CA ASN A 51 -15.22 -23.43 -2.74
C ASN A 51 -15.87 -24.67 -3.36
N ALA A 52 -17.20 -24.73 -3.34
CA ALA A 52 -17.97 -25.70 -4.09
C ALA A 52 -18.77 -24.93 -5.15
N ASN A 53 -18.61 -25.32 -6.41
CA ASN A 53 -19.24 -24.69 -7.55
C ASN A 53 -20.43 -25.56 -8.01
N PHE A 54 -21.53 -24.89 -8.36
CA PHE A 54 -22.73 -25.54 -8.92
C PHE A 54 -23.16 -24.76 -10.16
N ILE A 55 -23.57 -25.48 -11.20
CA ILE A 55 -24.22 -24.95 -12.40
C ILE A 55 -25.67 -25.39 -12.35
N GLY A 56 -26.55 -24.47 -11.97
CA GLY A 56 -27.93 -24.84 -11.62
C GLY A 56 -27.96 -25.69 -10.37
N SER A 57 -28.48 -26.94 -10.46
CA SER A 57 -28.48 -27.94 -9.39
C SER A 57 -27.29 -28.88 -9.41
N ASP A 58 -26.51 -28.87 -10.48
CA ASP A 58 -25.44 -29.84 -10.70
C ASP A 58 -24.13 -29.39 -10.06
N PHE A 59 -23.48 -30.30 -9.37
CA PHE A 59 -22.16 -30.06 -8.77
C PHE A 59 -21.10 -30.02 -9.87
N ASP A 60 -20.42 -28.87 -10.01
CA ASP A 60 -19.40 -28.63 -11.04
C ASP A 60 -17.97 -28.86 -10.53
N GLY A 61 -17.76 -28.77 -9.21
CA GLY A 61 -16.45 -29.05 -8.64
C GLY A 61 -16.21 -28.42 -7.27
N MET A 62 -15.11 -28.83 -6.65
CA MET A 62 -14.66 -28.31 -5.36
C MET A 62 -13.16 -28.06 -5.37
N ASN A 63 -12.73 -26.97 -4.76
CA ASN A 63 -11.32 -26.68 -4.56
C ASN A 63 -11.04 -25.97 -3.23
N PHE A 64 -9.78 -26.07 -2.78
CA PHE A 64 -9.25 -25.27 -1.69
C PHE A 64 -8.37 -24.16 -2.26
N LYS A 65 -8.52 -22.95 -1.76
CA LYS A 65 -7.69 -21.80 -2.16
C LYS A 65 -6.99 -21.18 -0.95
N LEU A 66 -5.75 -20.75 -1.16
CA LEU A 66 -5.03 -19.82 -0.29
C LEU A 66 -5.25 -18.42 -0.86
N ASN A 67 -6.26 -17.71 -0.36
CA ASN A 67 -6.64 -16.40 -0.88
C ASN A 67 -5.65 -15.31 -0.47
N ARG A 68 -5.01 -15.47 0.70
CA ARG A 68 -3.99 -14.54 1.19
C ARG A 68 -2.99 -15.27 2.06
N VAL A 69 -1.71 -15.11 1.73
CA VAL A 69 -0.58 -15.49 2.58
C VAL A 69 0.33 -14.28 2.62
N ARG A 70 0.42 -13.59 3.76
CA ARG A 70 1.08 -12.29 3.87
C ARG A 70 1.87 -12.18 5.16
N LEU A 71 3.07 -11.63 5.07
CA LEU A 71 3.89 -11.20 6.19
C LEU A 71 3.94 -9.67 6.23
N GLU A 72 3.69 -9.09 7.37
CA GLU A 72 3.80 -7.66 7.63
C GLU A 72 4.69 -7.42 8.85
N ILE A 73 5.67 -6.54 8.70
CA ILE A 73 6.57 -6.12 9.77
C ILE A 73 6.59 -4.59 9.81
N LYS A 74 6.32 -4.01 10.95
CA LYS A 74 6.36 -2.55 11.14
C LYS A 74 6.93 -2.21 12.50
N GLY A 75 7.53 -1.03 12.61
CA GLY A 75 8.10 -0.61 13.88
C GLY A 75 8.84 0.72 13.80
N ASN A 76 9.49 1.06 14.91
CA ASN A 76 10.28 2.27 15.03
C ASN A 76 11.76 1.92 15.16
N VAL A 77 12.60 2.61 14.38
CA VAL A 77 14.05 2.58 14.52
C VAL A 77 14.46 3.60 15.57
N TRP A 78 13.91 4.81 15.47
CA TRP A 78 14.07 5.93 16.41
C TRP A 78 12.73 6.62 16.60
N LYS A 79 12.68 7.55 17.55
CA LYS A 79 11.50 8.39 17.83
C LYS A 79 10.88 9.02 16.56
N ASN A 80 11.71 9.38 15.58
CA ASN A 80 11.30 10.09 14.37
C ASN A 80 11.44 9.25 13.10
N LEU A 81 11.83 7.98 13.19
CA LEU A 81 12.03 7.10 12.04
C LEU A 81 11.32 5.77 12.29
N SER A 82 10.30 5.50 11.48
CA SER A 82 9.58 4.22 11.46
C SER A 82 9.72 3.52 10.12
N TYR A 83 9.45 2.24 10.09
CA TYR A 83 9.51 1.42 8.90
C TYR A 83 8.28 0.53 8.78
N HIS A 84 7.96 0.15 7.54
CA HIS A 84 6.89 -0.78 7.23
C HIS A 84 7.30 -1.66 6.06
N TYR A 85 7.26 -2.96 6.28
CA TYR A 85 7.49 -3.98 5.27
C TYR A 85 6.26 -4.88 5.18
N ARG A 86 5.79 -5.20 3.97
CA ARG A 86 4.69 -6.13 3.75
C ARG A 86 4.86 -6.88 2.45
N GLN A 87 4.82 -8.20 2.54
CA GLN A 87 4.98 -9.11 1.40
C GLN A 87 3.84 -10.13 1.35
N SER A 88 3.27 -10.33 0.18
CA SER A 88 2.31 -11.38 -0.14
C SER A 88 3.01 -12.53 -0.83
N PHE A 89 2.87 -13.75 -0.30
CA PHE A 89 3.53 -14.95 -0.85
C PHE A 89 2.71 -15.66 -1.94
N ASN A 90 1.45 -15.28 -2.11
CA ASN A 90 0.55 -15.83 -3.13
C ASN A 90 0.39 -14.91 -4.35
N LYS A 91 1.26 -13.91 -4.51
CA LYS A 91 1.33 -13.08 -5.69
C LYS A 91 2.50 -13.50 -6.58
N TYR A 92 2.31 -13.35 -7.89
CA TYR A 92 3.36 -13.58 -8.86
C TYR A 92 4.53 -12.61 -8.62
N SER A 93 5.75 -13.09 -8.88
CA SER A 93 6.97 -12.29 -8.73
C SER A 93 7.46 -11.91 -10.12
N ASP A 94 7.46 -10.62 -10.42
CA ASP A 94 8.05 -10.08 -11.64
C ASP A 94 9.43 -9.49 -11.33
N PRO A 95 10.53 -10.06 -11.87
CA PRO A 95 11.88 -9.57 -11.64
C PRO A 95 12.24 -8.31 -12.44
N TYR A 96 11.42 -7.93 -13.43
CA TYR A 96 11.70 -6.82 -14.35
C TYR A 96 10.79 -5.61 -14.14
N SER A 97 10.25 -5.44 -12.94
CA SER A 97 9.41 -4.29 -12.63
C SER A 97 10.20 -2.96 -12.69
N LEU A 98 9.49 -1.86 -12.97
CA LEU A 98 10.07 -0.52 -13.07
C LEU A 98 10.80 -0.07 -11.79
N ASP A 99 10.33 -0.48 -10.63
CA ASP A 99 10.94 -0.21 -9.33
C ASP A 99 12.00 -1.27 -8.93
N ASN A 100 12.30 -2.21 -9.82
CA ASN A 100 13.21 -3.33 -9.58
C ASN A 100 12.84 -4.19 -8.36
N LEU A 101 11.57 -4.18 -7.98
CA LEU A 101 11.03 -4.95 -6.87
C LEU A 101 9.97 -5.94 -7.35
N SER A 102 9.91 -7.08 -6.70
CA SER A 102 8.87 -8.06 -6.95
C SER A 102 7.46 -7.49 -6.69
N SER A 103 6.48 -7.83 -7.52
CA SER A 103 5.07 -7.50 -7.31
C SER A 103 4.50 -8.13 -6.03
N SER A 104 5.14 -9.17 -5.51
CA SER A 104 4.82 -9.77 -4.20
C SER A 104 5.17 -8.86 -3.03
N LEU A 105 6.14 -7.96 -3.19
CA LEU A 105 6.49 -6.93 -2.22
C LEU A 105 5.50 -5.76 -2.34
N GLU A 106 4.56 -5.68 -1.41
CA GLU A 106 3.52 -4.65 -1.43
C GLU A 106 4.01 -3.34 -0.82
N LEU A 107 4.63 -3.40 0.35
CA LEU A 107 5.12 -2.23 1.07
C LEU A 107 6.57 -2.43 1.51
N ALA A 108 7.40 -1.43 1.26
CA ALA A 108 8.76 -1.34 1.77
C ALA A 108 9.14 0.13 1.85
N TYR A 109 8.81 0.79 2.95
CA TYR A 109 9.06 2.22 3.11
C TYR A 109 9.51 2.58 4.53
N VAL A 110 10.10 3.74 4.62
CA VAL A 110 10.41 4.41 5.88
C VAL A 110 9.62 5.72 5.98
N ASN A 111 9.20 6.05 7.19
CA ASN A 111 8.62 7.35 7.52
C ASN A 111 9.62 8.12 8.37
N LEU A 112 9.95 9.32 7.92
CA LEU A 112 10.80 10.26 8.61
C LEU A 112 9.96 11.45 9.09
N LYS A 113 9.78 11.57 10.40
CA LYS A 113 9.14 12.71 11.03
C LYS A 113 10.18 13.82 11.19
N VAL A 114 10.07 14.87 10.38
CA VAL A 114 10.99 16.03 10.43
C VAL A 114 10.53 17.07 11.45
N HIS A 115 9.22 17.23 11.56
CA HIS A 115 8.56 18.13 12.50
C HIS A 115 7.28 17.47 13.02
N ASP A 116 6.72 17.99 14.12
CA ASP A 116 5.47 17.42 14.68
C ASP A 116 4.30 17.44 13.69
N LYS A 117 4.31 18.38 12.77
CA LYS A 117 3.28 18.52 11.73
C LYS A 117 3.69 18.06 10.34
N PHE A 118 4.96 17.65 10.16
CA PHE A 118 5.45 17.34 8.82
C PHE A 118 6.41 16.16 8.81
N GLY A 119 6.23 15.27 7.86
CA GLY A 119 7.09 14.11 7.63
C GLY A 119 7.12 13.65 6.19
N PHE A 120 8.05 12.76 5.90
CA PHE A 120 8.21 12.12 4.60
C PHE A 120 8.00 10.61 4.70
N THR A 121 7.42 10.04 3.66
CA THR A 121 7.39 8.59 3.42
C THR A 121 8.21 8.31 2.17
N ILE A 122 9.19 7.41 2.25
CA ILE A 122 10.13 7.11 1.15
C ILE A 122 10.19 5.60 0.95
N GLY A 123 9.98 5.13 -0.27
CA GLY A 123 10.01 3.72 -0.64
C GLY A 123 8.73 3.27 -1.33
N LYS A 124 8.52 1.94 -1.41
CA LYS A 124 7.30 1.37 -1.99
C LYS A 124 6.14 1.49 -1.00
N GLN A 125 5.15 2.27 -1.36
CA GLN A 125 4.08 2.73 -0.49
C GLN A 125 2.73 2.69 -1.19
N PHE A 126 1.65 2.92 -0.45
CA PHE A 126 0.33 3.11 -1.06
C PHE A 126 0.32 4.35 -1.94
N VAL A 127 -0.33 4.25 -3.09
CA VAL A 127 -0.73 5.42 -3.85
C VAL A 127 -1.98 6.01 -3.18
N ASN A 128 -1.92 7.27 -2.80
CA ASN A 128 -2.96 7.93 -2.01
C ASN A 128 -4.15 8.36 -2.88
N PHE A 129 -4.84 7.40 -3.49
CA PHE A 129 -6.02 7.68 -4.33
C PHE A 129 -7.24 8.20 -3.55
N GLY A 130 -7.19 8.27 -2.22
CA GLY A 130 -8.33 8.65 -1.40
C GLY A 130 -9.35 7.52 -1.22
N GLY A 131 -10.52 7.84 -0.65
CA GLY A 131 -11.55 6.84 -0.39
C GLY A 131 -11.34 6.05 0.91
N TYR A 132 -12.33 5.25 1.28
CA TYR A 132 -12.31 4.46 2.50
C TYR A 132 -11.36 3.24 2.39
N GLU A 133 -11.41 2.53 1.27
CA GLU A 133 -10.72 1.25 1.11
C GLU A 133 -9.19 1.37 1.18
N TYR A 134 -8.62 2.52 0.82
CA TYR A 134 -7.17 2.77 0.93
C TYR A 134 -6.68 3.03 2.35
N PHE A 135 -7.59 3.35 3.28
CA PHE A 135 -7.26 3.65 4.68
C PHE A 135 -7.67 2.55 5.65
N VAL A 136 -8.57 1.66 5.23
CA VAL A 136 -9.01 0.56 6.08
C VAL A 136 -7.94 -0.52 6.17
N ASN A 137 -7.80 -1.11 7.34
CA ASN A 137 -6.92 -2.27 7.49
C ASN A 137 -7.45 -3.42 6.63
N SER A 138 -6.62 -3.90 5.71
CA SER A 138 -6.96 -4.98 4.78
C SER A 138 -7.41 -6.30 5.43
N ILE A 139 -7.11 -6.49 6.73
CA ILE A 139 -7.63 -7.63 7.51
C ILE A 139 -9.15 -7.57 7.64
N LYS A 140 -9.71 -6.36 7.71
CA LYS A 140 -11.15 -6.12 7.88
C LYS A 140 -11.94 -6.18 6.57
N VAL A 141 -11.26 -6.22 5.43
CA VAL A 141 -11.89 -6.23 4.10
C VAL A 141 -11.83 -7.63 3.53
N ARG A 142 -12.99 -8.21 3.28
CA ARG A 142 -13.10 -9.53 2.66
C ARG A 142 -12.80 -9.46 1.17
N GLU A 143 -13.36 -8.46 0.50
CA GLU A 143 -13.22 -8.23 -0.94
C GLU A 143 -13.18 -6.72 -1.18
N PHE A 144 -12.22 -6.28 -1.99
CA PHE A 144 -12.09 -4.89 -2.38
C PHE A 144 -12.96 -4.60 -3.59
N SER A 145 -13.31 -3.33 -3.79
CA SER A 145 -14.01 -2.89 -4.99
C SER A 145 -13.18 -3.12 -6.24
N GLU A 146 -13.85 -3.14 -7.41
CA GLU A 146 -13.17 -3.23 -8.69
C GLU A 146 -12.16 -2.09 -8.89
N PHE A 147 -12.44 -0.88 -8.41
CA PHE A 147 -11.48 0.22 -8.45
C PHE A 147 -10.15 -0.13 -7.79
N ASN A 148 -10.22 -0.72 -6.60
CA ASN A 148 -9.02 -1.12 -5.88
C ASN A 148 -8.27 -2.26 -6.57
N ASN A 149 -8.99 -3.17 -7.23
CA ASN A 149 -8.42 -4.29 -7.97
C ASN A 149 -7.80 -3.88 -9.32
N LEU A 150 -8.36 -2.84 -9.97
CA LEU A 150 -7.88 -2.34 -11.26
C LEU A 150 -6.71 -1.35 -11.12
N LEU A 151 -6.58 -0.67 -9.98
CA LEU A 151 -5.53 0.32 -9.77
C LEU A 151 -4.27 -0.32 -9.17
N THR A 152 -3.11 0.14 -9.63
CA THR A 152 -1.83 -0.26 -9.02
C THR A 152 -1.64 0.48 -7.69
N CYS A 153 -2.01 -0.19 -6.60
CA CYS A 153 -2.10 0.42 -5.28
C CYS A 153 -0.75 0.67 -4.60
N TYR A 154 0.34 0.01 -5.05
CA TYR A 154 1.64 0.05 -4.38
C TYR A 154 2.73 0.46 -5.36
N GLN A 155 3.31 1.64 -5.13
CA GLN A 155 4.33 2.21 -6.01
C GLN A 155 5.52 2.75 -5.22
N ALA A 156 6.71 2.65 -5.82
CA ALA A 156 7.91 3.27 -5.27
C ALA A 156 7.90 4.78 -5.52
N GLY A 157 8.28 5.53 -4.49
CA GLY A 157 8.36 7.00 -4.58
C GLY A 157 8.51 7.68 -3.23
N ILE A 158 8.08 8.93 -3.17
CA ILE A 158 8.15 9.80 -1.99
C ILE A 158 6.83 10.51 -1.76
N SER A 159 6.46 10.66 -0.49
CA SER A 159 5.33 11.48 -0.05
C SER A 159 5.76 12.47 1.01
N GLY A 160 5.21 13.68 0.98
CA GLY A 160 5.25 14.64 2.06
C GLY A 160 3.89 14.71 2.72
N ASN A 161 3.83 14.45 4.03
CA ASN A 161 2.61 14.44 4.82
C ASN A 161 2.61 15.67 5.74
N TRP A 162 1.58 16.48 5.64
CA TRP A 162 1.45 17.71 6.43
C TRP A 162 0.16 17.72 7.25
N GLN A 163 0.32 17.59 8.56
CA GLN A 163 -0.76 17.77 9.54
C GLN A 163 -0.99 19.26 9.77
N ILE A 164 -1.94 19.84 9.07
CA ILE A 164 -2.27 21.28 9.19
C ILE A 164 -2.75 21.58 10.62
N ASN A 165 -3.71 20.77 11.09
CA ASN A 165 -4.23 20.77 12.46
C ASN A 165 -4.74 19.35 12.78
N PRO A 166 -5.27 19.04 13.97
CA PRO A 166 -5.71 17.69 14.35
C PRO A 166 -6.76 17.06 13.41
N ASP A 167 -7.52 17.92 12.69
CA ASP A 167 -8.64 17.50 11.87
C ASP A 167 -8.36 17.57 10.36
N HIS A 168 -7.22 18.13 9.94
CA HIS A 168 -6.87 18.28 8.52
C HIS A 168 -5.45 17.84 8.23
N GLU A 169 -5.33 16.96 7.26
CA GLU A 169 -4.06 16.45 6.75
C GLU A 169 -4.01 16.60 5.22
N LEU A 170 -2.87 17.04 4.71
CA LEU A 170 -2.54 17.02 3.29
C LEU A 170 -1.36 16.09 3.03
N CYS A 171 -1.45 15.31 1.97
CA CYS A 171 -0.36 14.51 1.45
C CYS A 171 -0.08 14.91 0.00
N PHE A 172 1.19 15.18 -0.28
CA PHE A 172 1.72 15.39 -1.62
C PHE A 172 2.60 14.19 -1.95
N GLN A 173 2.31 13.49 -3.04
CA GLN A 173 2.99 12.26 -3.38
C GLN A 173 3.49 12.28 -4.82
N ILE A 174 4.71 11.76 -5.03
CA ILE A 174 5.30 11.48 -6.32
C ILE A 174 5.77 10.03 -6.28
N VAL A 175 5.15 9.19 -7.12
CA VAL A 175 5.48 7.77 -7.23
C VAL A 175 5.57 7.35 -8.68
N ASN A 176 6.11 6.17 -8.95
CA ASN A 176 5.98 5.57 -10.27
C ASN A 176 4.49 5.42 -10.63
N ASN A 177 4.11 5.63 -11.87
CA ASN A 177 2.71 5.49 -12.30
C ASN A 177 2.32 4.04 -12.61
N ARG A 178 3.30 3.13 -12.63
CA ARG A 178 3.14 1.70 -12.93
C ARG A 178 4.26 0.88 -12.30
N SER A 179 4.04 -0.42 -12.15
CA SER A 179 5.06 -1.37 -11.68
C SER A 179 5.68 -2.16 -12.83
N GLY A 180 4.92 -2.51 -13.88
CA GLY A 180 5.37 -3.31 -15.01
C GLY A 180 6.07 -2.51 -16.11
N GLN A 181 6.67 -3.21 -17.05
CA GLN A 181 7.21 -2.64 -18.29
C GLN A 181 6.07 -2.30 -19.27
N ASP A 182 6.34 -1.45 -20.26
CA ASP A 182 5.29 -1.02 -21.20
C ASP A 182 4.68 -2.16 -22.01
N ASN A 183 5.47 -3.18 -22.37
CA ASN A 183 4.99 -4.37 -23.08
C ASN A 183 4.06 -5.26 -22.23
N GLU A 184 4.12 -5.17 -20.92
CA GLU A 184 3.22 -5.89 -20.01
C GLU A 184 1.91 -5.14 -19.79
N ILE A 185 2.01 -3.82 -19.75
CA ILE A 185 0.84 -2.94 -19.57
C ILE A 185 0.06 -2.76 -20.88
N TYR A 186 0.76 -2.76 -22.01
CA TYR A 186 0.19 -2.63 -23.34
C TYR A 186 0.53 -3.86 -24.20
N PRO A 187 -0.15 -5.01 -24.00
CA PRO A 187 0.19 -6.26 -24.66
C PRO A 187 0.14 -6.20 -26.20
N THR A 188 -0.65 -5.28 -26.74
CA THR A 188 -0.74 -5.01 -28.20
C THR A 188 0.29 -4.01 -28.69
N GLY A 189 1.20 -3.56 -27.81
CA GLY A 189 2.14 -2.47 -28.05
C GLY A 189 1.53 -1.08 -27.94
N LEU A 190 2.39 -0.08 -27.99
CA LEU A 190 1.95 1.31 -28.02
C LEU A 190 1.41 1.66 -29.42
N PRO A 191 0.36 2.51 -29.51
CA PRO A 191 -0.14 2.98 -30.80
C PRO A 191 0.95 3.68 -31.63
N ASP A 192 0.81 3.63 -32.95
CA ASP A 192 1.73 4.30 -33.87
C ASP A 192 1.95 5.77 -33.48
N ASN A 193 3.20 6.22 -33.60
CA ASN A 193 3.63 7.57 -33.18
C ASN A 193 3.52 7.89 -31.69
N THR A 194 3.33 6.87 -30.83
CA THR A 194 3.34 7.02 -29.39
C THR A 194 4.68 6.51 -28.85
N ARG A 195 5.32 7.29 -27.96
CA ARG A 195 6.59 6.92 -27.32
C ARG A 195 6.39 6.74 -25.84
N GLU A 196 7.15 5.81 -25.25
CA GLU A 196 7.18 5.59 -23.82
C GLU A 196 7.41 6.87 -23.03
N ALA A 197 6.84 6.93 -21.84
CA ALA A 197 7.07 8.04 -20.93
C ALA A 197 8.54 8.05 -20.47
N LYS A 198 9.24 9.18 -20.63
CA LYS A 198 10.60 9.34 -20.08
C LYS A 198 10.60 9.46 -18.58
N VAL A 199 9.50 9.94 -17.99
CA VAL A 199 9.32 10.17 -16.56
C VAL A 199 7.95 9.61 -16.17
N PRO A 200 7.83 8.27 -16.00
CA PRO A 200 6.55 7.61 -15.72
C PRO A 200 6.13 7.81 -14.26
N PHE A 201 5.94 9.05 -13.86
CA PHE A 201 5.51 9.41 -12.51
C PHE A 201 4.02 9.71 -12.44
N MET A 202 3.47 9.44 -11.26
CA MET A 202 2.16 9.87 -10.82
C MET A 202 2.34 10.89 -9.69
N TYR A 203 1.65 11.99 -9.84
CA TYR A 203 1.59 13.07 -8.86
C TYR A 203 0.21 13.05 -8.21
N THR A 204 0.16 13.00 -6.90
CA THR A 204 -1.09 12.92 -6.15
C THR A 204 -1.11 14.00 -5.07
N VAL A 205 -2.26 14.65 -4.92
CA VAL A 205 -2.62 15.44 -3.75
C VAL A 205 -3.80 14.76 -3.10
N ASN A 206 -3.65 14.42 -1.83
CA ASN A 206 -4.70 13.82 -1.02
C ASN A 206 -4.97 14.72 0.19
N TRP A 207 -6.25 14.96 0.46
CA TRP A 207 -6.72 15.70 1.61
C TRP A 207 -7.63 14.82 2.44
N ASN A 208 -7.25 14.63 3.71
CA ASN A 208 -8.04 13.95 4.72
C ASN A 208 -8.56 14.97 5.71
N SER A 209 -9.83 14.88 6.08
CA SER A 209 -10.43 15.75 7.08
C SER A 209 -11.45 15.01 7.93
N TYR A 210 -11.59 15.48 9.17
CA TYR A 210 -12.38 14.85 10.20
C TYR A 210 -13.28 15.89 10.85
N TYR A 211 -14.57 15.56 11.02
CA TYR A 211 -15.58 16.46 11.59
C TYR A 211 -16.41 15.72 12.64
N PHE A 212 -16.98 16.46 13.57
CA PHE A 212 -17.89 15.96 14.61
C PHE A 212 -17.27 14.81 15.43
N ASP A 213 -16.13 15.08 16.06
CA ASP A 213 -15.36 14.07 16.82
C ASP A 213 -15.01 12.81 15.96
N ARG A 214 -14.66 13.05 14.70
CA ARG A 214 -14.30 12.04 13.70
C ARG A 214 -15.46 11.14 13.24
N ILE A 215 -16.70 11.51 13.54
CA ILE A 215 -17.88 10.79 13.03
C ILE A 215 -17.93 10.88 11.50
N LEU A 216 -17.69 12.08 10.92
CA LEU A 216 -17.59 12.26 9.48
C LEU A 216 -16.12 12.40 9.08
N GLN A 217 -15.69 11.55 8.17
CA GLN A 217 -14.33 11.52 7.65
C GLN A 217 -14.38 11.68 6.13
N LEU A 218 -13.67 12.68 5.61
CA LEU A 218 -13.54 12.93 4.17
C LEU A 218 -12.12 12.58 3.72
N ARG A 219 -12.01 11.89 2.57
CA ARG A 219 -10.74 11.44 1.98
C ARG A 219 -10.77 11.69 0.49
N TYR A 220 -10.37 12.90 0.11
CA TYR A 220 -10.41 13.36 -1.26
C TYR A 220 -9.02 13.34 -1.88
N ALA A 221 -8.93 12.95 -3.14
CA ALA A 221 -7.67 12.92 -3.85
C ALA A 221 -7.82 13.33 -5.31
N ALA A 222 -6.76 13.91 -5.83
CA ALA A 222 -6.58 14.18 -7.25
C ALA A 222 -5.20 13.68 -7.67
N SER A 223 -5.14 12.88 -8.73
CA SER A 223 -3.89 12.33 -9.24
C SER A 223 -3.77 12.53 -10.75
N VAL A 224 -2.55 12.75 -11.22
CA VAL A 224 -2.19 12.75 -12.63
C VAL A 224 -0.95 11.90 -12.85
N GLY A 225 -1.03 10.93 -13.76
CA GLY A 225 0.07 10.05 -14.13
C GLY A 225 0.44 10.17 -15.60
N GLN A 226 1.73 10.22 -15.92
CA GLN A 226 2.20 10.21 -17.30
C GLN A 226 2.21 8.78 -17.83
N GLN A 227 1.30 8.43 -18.75
CA GLN A 227 1.25 7.11 -19.39
C GLN A 227 2.28 6.98 -20.52
N THR A 228 2.33 7.99 -21.39
CA THR A 228 3.31 8.10 -22.48
C THR A 228 3.82 9.55 -22.57
N GLN A 229 4.70 9.86 -23.52
CA GLN A 229 5.26 11.22 -23.64
C GLN A 229 4.19 12.32 -23.80
N LYS A 230 3.01 12.00 -24.32
CA LYS A 230 1.94 12.99 -24.61
C LYS A 230 0.57 12.62 -24.01
N ARG A 231 0.47 11.51 -23.30
CA ARG A 231 -0.80 11.03 -22.74
C ARG A 231 -0.71 10.84 -21.25
N TYR A 232 -1.79 11.22 -20.56
CA TYR A 232 -1.87 11.24 -19.10
C TYR A 232 -3.14 10.52 -18.65
N SER A 233 -3.04 9.89 -17.48
CA SER A 233 -4.19 9.41 -16.72
C SER A 233 -4.53 10.39 -15.61
N TYR A 234 -5.81 10.57 -15.33
CA TYR A 234 -6.34 11.43 -14.27
C TYR A 234 -7.25 10.61 -13.38
N TYR A 235 -7.13 10.83 -12.07
CA TYR A 235 -7.96 10.18 -11.07
C TYR A 235 -8.47 11.23 -10.09
N PHE A 236 -9.77 11.22 -9.79
CA PHE A 236 -10.39 12.08 -8.81
C PHE A 236 -11.27 11.23 -7.91
N THR A 237 -11.04 11.32 -6.62
CA THR A 237 -11.78 10.54 -5.62
C THR A 237 -12.39 11.45 -4.59
N CYS A 238 -13.67 11.17 -4.26
CA CYS A 238 -14.38 11.76 -3.15
C CYS A 238 -14.85 10.62 -2.23
N GLY A 239 -14.12 10.39 -1.15
CA GLY A 239 -14.44 9.38 -0.15
C GLY A 239 -15.07 9.99 1.07
N ASN A 240 -16.25 9.49 1.46
CA ASN A 240 -17.00 9.96 2.63
C ASN A 240 -17.30 8.77 3.54
N THR A 241 -16.93 8.86 4.79
CA THR A 241 -17.17 7.80 5.78
C THR A 241 -17.88 8.39 6.98
N ILE A 242 -18.92 7.70 7.45
CA ILE A 242 -19.59 8.00 8.72
C ILE A 242 -19.36 6.82 9.66
N GLU A 243 -18.78 7.09 10.83
CA GLU A 243 -18.48 6.09 11.84
C GLU A 243 -19.02 6.58 13.20
N LYS A 244 -20.05 5.90 13.73
CA LYS A 244 -20.64 6.24 15.03
C LYS A 244 -21.09 4.97 15.76
N GLY A 245 -20.39 4.64 16.84
CA GLY A 245 -20.66 3.42 17.60
C GLY A 245 -20.52 2.17 16.72
N PRO A 246 -21.55 1.33 16.60
CA PRO A 246 -21.50 0.13 15.76
C PRO A 246 -21.77 0.43 14.28
N LEU A 247 -22.18 1.66 13.93
CA LEU A 247 -22.50 2.04 12.56
C LEU A 247 -21.23 2.52 11.84
N LEU A 248 -20.87 1.83 10.77
CA LEU A 248 -19.92 2.26 9.78
C LEU A 248 -20.58 2.26 8.41
N THR A 249 -20.60 3.39 7.73
CA THR A 249 -21.02 3.48 6.33
C THR A 249 -20.05 4.36 5.56
N TYR A 250 -19.85 4.08 4.29
CA TYR A 250 -19.00 4.88 3.43
C TYR A 250 -19.56 4.95 2.01
N LEU A 251 -19.19 6.02 1.32
CA LEU A 251 -19.47 6.24 -0.09
C LEU A 251 -18.22 6.79 -0.75
N ASP A 252 -17.62 5.99 -1.61
CA ASP A 252 -16.49 6.37 -2.44
C ASP A 252 -16.95 6.58 -3.88
N ILE A 253 -16.69 7.75 -4.43
CA ILE A 253 -16.94 8.09 -5.82
C ILE A 253 -15.58 8.37 -6.46
N MET A 254 -15.25 7.61 -7.49
CA MET A 254 -14.02 7.79 -8.24
C MET A 254 -14.33 8.05 -9.72
N TYR A 255 -13.74 9.11 -10.26
CA TYR A 255 -13.71 9.39 -11.69
C TYR A 255 -12.31 9.17 -12.22
N THR A 256 -12.19 8.40 -13.30
CA THR A 256 -10.91 8.16 -13.98
C THR A 256 -11.02 8.50 -15.44
N ARG A 257 -9.95 9.09 -15.98
CA ARG A 257 -9.76 9.29 -17.42
C ARG A 257 -8.36 8.83 -17.79
N GLN A 258 -8.28 7.86 -18.65
CA GLN A 258 -7.01 7.35 -19.16
C GLN A 258 -6.76 7.90 -20.57
N GLY A 259 -5.54 8.29 -20.86
CA GLY A 259 -5.11 8.75 -22.18
C GLY A 259 -4.85 7.60 -23.15
N LEU A 260 -4.56 6.41 -22.62
CA LEU A 260 -4.45 5.13 -23.30
C LEU A 260 -5.20 4.08 -22.50
N ASP A 261 -5.96 3.26 -23.22
CA ASP A 261 -6.61 2.09 -22.66
C ASP A 261 -5.54 1.02 -22.34
N GLN A 262 -5.61 0.45 -21.16
CA GLN A 262 -4.71 -0.62 -20.70
C GLN A 262 -5.35 -2.02 -20.77
N HIS A 263 -6.60 -2.10 -21.29
CA HIS A 263 -7.39 -3.34 -21.37
C HIS A 263 -7.80 -3.66 -22.78
#